data_a1df5f23d13eeeff5b9f1be93eae460f
#
_entry.id   a1df5f23d13eeeff5b9f1be93eae460f
#
_cell.length_a   1.000
_cell.length_b   1.000
_cell.length_c   1.000
_cell.angle_alpha   90.00
_cell.angle_beta   90.00
_cell.angle_gamma   90.00
#
_symmetry.space_group_name_H-M   'P 1'
#
loop_
_entity.id
_entity.type
_entity.pdbx_description
1 polymer ?
#
loop_
_entity_poly.entity_id
_entity_poly.type
_entity_poly.pdbx_seq_one_letter_code
_entity_poly.pdbx_strand_id
1 'polypeptide(L)'
;MATISDIPARSGAGSSRIGGTAIFTLLLLAAANLLNYLDRYIVSILAEAIKADLRLDDAQLGFLLGTAFAIFYSIVGIAMGGIADRLSRKKVMAFGLTLWSVMTALGGAATSFAGLAAARIGVGVGEAAANPCSHSLLSDVFPPRNRALALGVYLAGTFLGGALAMAVGGYFLEHWSTSMCTAIPIAGACDLAAWKAALICVGLPGIPLALLLLTIREPARAKPVATGSSSIIIREFSAALPPFTLWTVMREGGRPALGRNVRALAIVAVAAALLVTLTGDYAQWIAFGVGTYVVVTWGQIQALRDRPLFALTFGDRTFVYAMTATALIACVGGAVNVWAAPFAMRTYAMDASELGASLGIIHTLGAILGVISGGWLADAWKQRDARAPLGLAAISICGSLVTVPIMLLATDITVFLAAYAAVSLVGAMWSGAIAALVQDLVLPRMRGSAAACYSLIAIVVASGTGPYWAGKVSAVTGSLTAGMLSLLVLAPIALVFLWLASRRLPHETPEGRLAMARAAGEPAEG
;
A
#
# COMPACT_ATOMS: atom_id res chain seq x y z
N MET A 1 20.77 -50.52 0.96
CA MET A 1 20.05 -50.32 2.24
C MET A 1 20.97 -49.54 3.16
N ALA A 2 20.88 -48.21 3.15
CA ALA A 2 21.52 -47.32 4.11
C ALA A 2 20.39 -46.75 4.96
N THR A 3 20.46 -47.03 6.24
CA THR A 3 19.43 -46.73 7.25
C THR A 3 19.37 -45.22 7.54
N ILE A 4 18.15 -44.68 7.61
CA ILE A 4 17.78 -43.28 7.91
C ILE A 4 18.04 -42.96 9.41
N SER A 5 19.24 -43.15 9.91
CA SER A 5 19.54 -42.92 11.34
C SER A 5 20.65 -41.91 11.64
N ASP A 6 21.24 -41.23 10.65
CA ASP A 6 22.36 -40.30 10.87
C ASP A 6 22.10 -38.86 10.45
N ILE A 7 20.91 -38.32 10.75
CA ILE A 7 20.73 -36.87 10.81
C ILE A 7 21.01 -36.44 12.25
N PRO A 8 22.11 -35.72 12.54
CA PRO A 8 22.36 -35.22 13.89
C PRO A 8 21.21 -34.30 14.28
N ALA A 9 20.45 -34.73 15.29
CA ALA A 9 19.48 -33.86 15.97
C ALA A 9 20.22 -32.59 16.39
N ARG A 10 19.84 -31.45 15.84
CA ARG A 10 20.29 -30.15 16.33
C ARG A 10 19.82 -30.00 17.77
N SER A 11 20.64 -30.50 18.70
CA SER A 11 20.53 -30.24 20.13
C SER A 11 20.81 -28.75 20.38
N GLY A 12 19.74 -28.01 20.54
CA GLY A 12 19.75 -26.59 20.85
C GLY A 12 18.38 -26.19 21.40
N ALA A 13 17.89 -26.92 22.42
CA ALA A 13 16.85 -26.46 23.32
C ALA A 13 17.45 -25.38 24.25
N GLY A 14 18.00 -24.32 23.67
CA GLY A 14 18.38 -23.08 24.36
C GLY A 14 17.10 -22.33 24.72
N SER A 15 17.03 -21.91 25.97
CA SER A 15 15.95 -21.23 26.68
C SER A 15 15.06 -20.34 25.80
N SER A 16 13.78 -20.58 25.87
CA SER A 16 12.69 -19.96 25.13
C SER A 16 12.42 -18.47 25.42
N ARG A 17 13.38 -17.75 25.96
CA ARG A 17 13.25 -16.31 26.25
C ARG A 17 13.64 -15.51 25.00
N ILE A 18 12.69 -14.67 24.52
CA ILE A 18 12.97 -13.66 23.49
C ILE A 18 14.03 -12.73 24.05
N GLY A 19 15.20 -12.66 23.39
CA GLY A 19 16.30 -11.80 23.84
C GLY A 19 15.95 -10.32 23.76
N GLY A 20 16.51 -9.49 24.62
CA GLY A 20 16.26 -8.04 24.62
C GLY A 20 16.57 -7.36 23.27
N THR A 21 17.56 -7.88 22.53
CA THR A 21 17.88 -7.40 21.17
C THR A 21 16.77 -7.65 20.16
N ALA A 22 16.00 -8.74 20.30
CA ALA A 22 14.87 -9.04 19.44
C ALA A 22 13.71 -8.07 19.72
N ILE A 23 13.41 -7.80 21.00
CA ILE A 23 12.39 -6.83 21.39
C ILE A 23 12.78 -5.43 20.94
N PHE A 24 14.04 -5.02 21.13
CA PHE A 24 14.55 -3.74 20.66
C PHE A 24 14.37 -3.58 19.14
N THR A 25 14.73 -4.60 18.35
CA THR A 25 14.52 -4.61 16.90
C THR A 25 13.05 -4.46 16.54
N LEU A 26 12.16 -5.20 17.21
CA LEU A 26 10.71 -5.11 16.99
C LEU A 26 10.18 -3.71 17.27
N LEU A 27 10.54 -3.10 18.39
CA LEU A 27 10.06 -1.77 18.77
C LEU A 27 10.55 -0.69 17.80
N LEU A 28 11.82 -0.75 17.35
CA LEU A 28 12.31 0.17 16.33
C LEU A 28 11.59 0.03 14.98
N LEU A 29 11.35 -1.21 14.53
CA LEU A 29 10.65 -1.44 13.29
C LEU A 29 9.16 -1.07 13.40
N ALA A 30 8.53 -1.32 14.55
CA ALA A 30 7.15 -0.90 14.80
C ALA A 30 7.04 0.64 14.85
N ALA A 31 7.99 1.33 15.47
CA ALA A 31 8.06 2.79 15.46
C ALA A 31 8.28 3.34 14.04
N ALA A 32 9.15 2.72 13.24
CA ALA A 32 9.34 3.10 11.85
C ALA A 32 8.06 2.89 11.02
N ASN A 33 7.32 1.80 11.26
CA ASN A 33 6.03 1.55 10.61
C ASN A 33 4.95 2.56 11.03
N LEU A 34 4.94 2.94 12.31
CA LEU A 34 4.06 4.00 12.82
C LEU A 34 4.33 5.33 12.10
N LEU A 35 5.60 5.76 12.02
CA LEU A 35 5.97 6.98 11.28
C LEU A 35 5.62 6.88 9.79
N ASN A 36 5.83 5.73 9.17
CA ASN A 36 5.48 5.48 7.77
C ASN A 36 3.99 5.79 7.49
N TYR A 37 3.09 5.27 8.32
CA TYR A 37 1.66 5.50 8.14
C TYR A 37 1.21 6.87 8.62
N LEU A 38 1.91 7.46 9.59
CA LEU A 38 1.70 8.86 9.99
C LEU A 38 2.00 9.81 8.83
N ASP A 39 3.16 9.69 8.18
CA ASP A 39 3.55 10.48 7.01
C ASP A 39 2.58 10.32 5.82
N ARG A 40 2.06 9.11 5.65
CA ARG A 40 1.15 8.77 4.56
C ARG A 40 -0.21 9.45 4.70
N TYR A 41 -0.78 9.42 5.90
CA TYR A 41 -2.15 9.87 6.14
C TYR A 41 -2.28 11.32 6.62
N ILE A 42 -1.21 11.95 7.13
CA ILE A 42 -1.29 13.33 7.64
C ILE A 42 -1.74 14.32 6.56
N VAL A 43 -1.38 14.10 5.30
CA VAL A 43 -1.79 14.98 4.19
C VAL A 43 -3.31 15.00 4.00
N SER A 44 -4.03 13.97 4.43
CA SER A 44 -5.49 13.92 4.34
C SER A 44 -6.15 14.97 5.24
N ILE A 45 -5.77 15.08 6.49
CA ILE A 45 -6.33 16.10 7.41
C ILE A 45 -5.82 17.51 7.06
N LEU A 46 -4.61 17.63 6.49
CA LEU A 46 -4.03 18.92 6.07
C LEU A 46 -4.54 19.37 4.69
N ALA A 47 -5.33 18.56 3.99
CA ALA A 47 -5.68 18.73 2.59
C ALA A 47 -6.33 20.07 2.27
N GLU A 48 -7.28 20.55 3.11
CA GLU A 48 -7.96 21.83 2.90
C GLU A 48 -7.01 23.03 3.08
N ALA A 49 -6.12 22.97 4.07
CA ALA A 49 -5.11 24.01 4.27
C ALA A 49 -4.10 24.06 3.12
N ILE A 50 -3.66 22.89 2.62
CA ILE A 50 -2.80 22.77 1.43
C ILE A 50 -3.49 23.34 0.20
N LYS A 51 -4.77 22.96 0.00
CA LYS A 51 -5.58 23.46 -1.13
C LYS A 51 -5.68 24.97 -1.13
N ALA A 52 -5.96 25.57 0.00
CA ALA A 52 -6.10 27.01 0.14
C ALA A 52 -4.77 27.75 -0.09
N ASP A 53 -3.66 27.29 0.52
CA ASP A 53 -2.34 27.95 0.42
C ASP A 53 -1.74 27.85 -0.99
N LEU A 54 -1.80 26.66 -1.61
CA LEU A 54 -1.24 26.41 -2.94
C LEU A 54 -2.24 26.65 -4.09
N ARG A 55 -3.48 27.06 -3.79
CA ARG A 55 -4.59 27.33 -4.74
C ARG A 55 -4.86 26.16 -5.69
N LEU A 56 -4.97 24.97 -5.12
CA LEU A 56 -5.20 23.73 -5.86
C LEU A 56 -6.68 23.50 -6.12
N ASP A 57 -6.99 22.79 -7.19
CA ASP A 57 -8.30 22.17 -7.37
C ASP A 57 -8.37 20.79 -6.68
N ASP A 58 -9.58 20.20 -6.61
CA ASP A 58 -9.76 18.91 -5.97
C ASP A 58 -9.15 17.73 -6.77
N ALA A 59 -8.95 17.87 -8.09
CA ALA A 59 -8.26 16.86 -8.89
C ALA A 59 -6.76 16.82 -8.56
N GLN A 60 -6.13 17.98 -8.45
CA GLN A 60 -4.73 18.11 -8.03
C GLN A 60 -4.54 17.60 -6.59
N LEU A 61 -5.47 17.92 -5.71
CA LEU A 61 -5.46 17.41 -4.34
C LEU A 61 -5.59 15.89 -4.30
N GLY A 62 -6.53 15.32 -5.06
CA GLY A 62 -6.70 13.87 -5.20
C GLY A 62 -5.45 13.17 -5.76
N PHE A 63 -4.73 13.79 -6.69
CA PHE A 63 -3.44 13.31 -7.17
C PHE A 63 -2.40 13.26 -6.04
N LEU A 64 -2.29 14.30 -5.22
CA LEU A 64 -1.35 14.37 -4.09
C LEU A 64 -1.67 13.36 -3.00
N LEU A 65 -2.97 13.15 -2.71
CA LEU A 65 -3.45 12.21 -1.71
C LEU A 65 -3.26 10.74 -2.11
N GLY A 66 -3.22 10.45 -3.41
CA GLY A 66 -3.16 9.09 -3.91
C GLY A 66 -1.99 8.83 -4.86
N THR A 67 -2.14 9.24 -6.11
CA THR A 67 -1.30 8.84 -7.24
C THR A 67 0.17 9.17 -7.07
N ALA A 68 0.48 10.40 -6.61
CA ALA A 68 1.85 10.89 -6.46
C ALA A 68 2.70 9.98 -5.55
N PHE A 69 2.10 9.42 -4.53
CA PHE A 69 2.73 8.47 -3.63
C PHE A 69 2.66 7.03 -4.17
N ALA A 70 1.44 6.55 -4.49
CA ALA A 70 1.15 5.15 -4.70
C ALA A 70 1.91 4.53 -5.88
N ILE A 71 2.01 5.25 -7.00
CA ILE A 71 2.65 4.76 -8.20
C ILE A 71 4.14 4.53 -7.96
N PHE A 72 4.84 5.50 -7.39
CA PHE A 72 6.28 5.41 -7.18
C PHE A 72 6.66 4.45 -6.05
N TYR A 73 5.85 4.40 -4.98
CA TYR A 73 5.94 3.34 -3.96
C TYR A 73 5.88 1.93 -4.58
N SER A 74 4.91 1.72 -5.50
CA SER A 74 4.72 0.42 -6.15
C SER A 74 5.86 0.05 -7.08
N ILE A 75 6.32 1.00 -7.90
CA ILE A 75 7.42 0.79 -8.85
C ILE A 75 8.71 0.40 -8.11
N VAL A 76 9.07 1.19 -7.11
CA VAL A 76 10.30 0.97 -6.34
C VAL A 76 10.17 -0.27 -5.45
N GLY A 77 8.97 -0.57 -4.95
CA GLY A 77 8.66 -1.76 -4.15
C GLY A 77 9.01 -3.06 -4.86
N ILE A 78 8.85 -3.11 -6.20
CA ILE A 78 9.26 -4.27 -7.01
C ILE A 78 10.77 -4.53 -6.88
N ALA A 79 11.60 -3.49 -6.99
CA ALA A 79 13.05 -3.61 -6.88
C ALA A 79 13.49 -3.88 -5.44
N MET A 80 12.79 -3.29 -4.45
CA MET A 80 13.17 -3.39 -3.04
C MET A 80 13.10 -4.81 -2.48
N GLY A 81 12.20 -5.67 -2.97
CA GLY A 81 12.19 -7.09 -2.60
C GLY A 81 13.53 -7.77 -2.91
N GLY A 82 14.01 -7.67 -4.16
CA GLY A 82 15.29 -8.25 -4.57
C GLY A 82 16.51 -7.60 -3.90
N ILE A 83 16.44 -6.31 -3.60
CA ILE A 83 17.49 -5.56 -2.89
C ILE A 83 17.55 -6.01 -1.42
N ALA A 84 16.40 -6.10 -0.75
CA ALA A 84 16.29 -6.54 0.65
C ALA A 84 16.81 -7.97 0.82
N ASP A 85 16.69 -8.83 -0.18
CA ASP A 85 17.20 -10.20 -0.14
C ASP A 85 18.71 -10.31 -0.29
N ARG A 86 19.40 -9.30 -0.80
CA ARG A 86 20.83 -9.37 -1.17
C ARG A 86 21.72 -8.38 -0.45
N LEU A 87 21.16 -7.23 -0.01
CA LEU A 87 21.89 -6.20 0.72
C LEU A 87 21.57 -6.24 2.21
N SER A 88 22.30 -5.45 3.00
CA SER A 88 22.01 -5.27 4.43
C SER A 88 20.67 -4.58 4.61
N ARG A 89 19.69 -5.30 5.17
CA ARG A 89 18.30 -4.84 5.37
C ARG A 89 18.24 -3.61 6.27
N LYS A 90 19.06 -3.58 7.33
CA LYS A 90 19.11 -2.42 8.22
C LYS A 90 19.61 -1.16 7.53
N LYS A 91 20.61 -1.27 6.61
CA LYS A 91 21.12 -0.13 5.85
C LYS A 91 20.11 0.34 4.81
N VAL A 92 19.46 -0.59 4.11
CA VAL A 92 18.40 -0.28 3.13
C VAL A 92 17.21 0.40 3.82
N MET A 93 16.79 -0.14 4.98
CA MET A 93 15.70 0.43 5.79
C MET A 93 16.06 1.82 6.33
N ALA A 94 17.26 2.01 6.88
CA ALA A 94 17.70 3.30 7.40
C ALA A 94 17.82 4.36 6.29
N PHE A 95 18.33 3.98 5.11
CA PHE A 95 18.35 4.88 3.93
C PHE A 95 16.93 5.25 3.50
N GLY A 96 16.04 4.28 3.36
CA GLY A 96 14.63 4.52 3.02
C GLY A 96 13.96 5.45 4.02
N LEU A 97 14.10 5.18 5.32
CA LEU A 97 13.55 6.01 6.40
C LEU A 97 14.10 7.45 6.36
N THR A 98 15.41 7.62 6.17
CA THR A 98 16.00 8.96 6.02
C THR A 98 15.45 9.67 4.81
N LEU A 99 15.35 8.98 3.67
CA LEU A 99 14.85 9.56 2.42
C LEU A 99 13.41 10.05 2.58
N TRP A 100 12.48 9.18 3.05
CA TRP A 100 11.08 9.62 3.16
C TRP A 100 10.90 10.70 4.22
N SER A 101 11.64 10.66 5.33
CA SER A 101 11.60 11.67 6.38
C SER A 101 12.06 13.04 5.89
N VAL A 102 13.15 13.08 5.14
CA VAL A 102 13.64 14.32 4.49
C VAL A 102 12.62 14.82 3.47
N MET A 103 12.03 13.92 2.66
CA MET A 103 11.02 14.30 1.68
C MET A 103 9.72 14.80 2.31
N THR A 104 9.28 14.21 3.43
CA THR A 104 8.14 14.74 4.20
C THR A 104 8.43 16.14 4.71
N ALA A 105 9.60 16.37 5.31
CA ALA A 105 10.00 17.70 5.78
C ALA A 105 10.12 18.71 4.63
N LEU A 106 10.71 18.33 3.48
CA LEU A 106 10.76 19.15 2.27
C LEU A 106 9.37 19.46 1.69
N GLY A 107 8.40 18.54 1.88
CA GLY A 107 6.99 18.81 1.57
C GLY A 107 6.45 20.02 2.30
N GLY A 108 6.87 20.25 3.55
CA GLY A 108 6.55 21.45 4.32
C GLY A 108 7.22 22.72 3.82
N ALA A 109 8.27 22.62 3.01
CA ALA A 109 8.89 23.76 2.35
C ALA A 109 8.31 24.05 0.94
N ALA A 110 7.35 23.24 0.48
CA ALA A 110 6.77 23.40 -0.85
C ALA A 110 5.97 24.69 -0.98
N THR A 111 6.15 25.36 -2.12
CA THR A 111 5.44 26.61 -2.50
C THR A 111 4.58 26.44 -3.75
N SER A 112 4.51 25.22 -4.28
CA SER A 112 3.77 24.89 -5.50
C SER A 112 3.29 23.45 -5.51
N PHE A 113 2.28 23.15 -6.35
CA PHE A 113 1.83 21.80 -6.62
C PHE A 113 2.99 20.87 -7.00
N ALA A 114 3.85 21.30 -7.92
CA ALA A 114 4.97 20.47 -8.40
C ALA A 114 5.99 20.17 -7.29
N GLY A 115 6.28 21.12 -6.41
CA GLY A 115 7.17 20.92 -5.26
C GLY A 115 6.60 19.89 -4.27
N LEU A 116 5.32 20.02 -3.93
CA LEU A 116 4.67 19.07 -3.03
C LEU A 116 4.51 17.68 -3.68
N ALA A 117 4.19 17.62 -4.97
CA ALA A 117 4.13 16.38 -5.73
C ALA A 117 5.48 15.66 -5.75
N ALA A 118 6.58 16.37 -5.99
CA ALA A 118 7.93 15.81 -5.95
C ALA A 118 8.28 15.27 -4.56
N ALA A 119 7.92 15.99 -3.50
CA ALA A 119 8.08 15.50 -2.13
C ALA A 119 7.29 14.20 -1.88
N ARG A 120 6.01 14.13 -2.29
CA ARG A 120 5.17 12.93 -2.17
C ARG A 120 5.72 11.73 -2.95
N ILE A 121 6.26 11.97 -4.15
CA ILE A 121 6.98 10.96 -4.94
C ILE A 121 8.19 10.44 -4.15
N GLY A 122 9.00 11.34 -3.61
CA GLY A 122 10.17 10.99 -2.81
C GLY A 122 9.84 10.20 -1.55
N VAL A 123 8.72 10.54 -0.86
CA VAL A 123 8.18 9.75 0.26
C VAL A 123 7.85 8.33 -0.22
N GLY A 124 7.12 8.17 -1.33
CA GLY A 124 6.78 6.85 -1.89
C GLY A 124 8.01 6.00 -2.22
N VAL A 125 9.04 6.61 -2.79
CA VAL A 125 10.33 5.94 -3.09
C VAL A 125 11.01 5.45 -1.82
N GLY A 126 11.08 6.29 -0.78
CA GLY A 126 11.72 5.93 0.49
C GLY A 126 10.98 4.82 1.25
N GLU A 127 9.66 4.95 1.36
CA GLU A 127 8.81 4.01 2.07
C GLU A 127 8.77 2.61 1.45
N ALA A 128 9.05 2.48 0.16
CA ALA A 128 9.05 1.20 -0.55
C ALA A 128 10.02 0.16 0.06
N ALA A 129 11.03 0.59 0.80
CA ALA A 129 11.98 -0.27 1.51
C ALA A 129 11.41 -0.86 2.82
N ALA A 130 10.40 -0.21 3.42
CA ALA A 130 9.96 -0.48 4.79
C ALA A 130 9.45 -1.92 4.98
N ASN A 131 8.45 -2.34 4.22
CA ASN A 131 7.82 -3.65 4.39
C ASN A 131 8.77 -4.84 4.06
N PRO A 132 9.48 -4.86 2.91
CA PRO A 132 10.38 -5.98 2.59
C PRO A 132 11.49 -6.16 3.64
N CYS A 133 12.11 -5.06 4.08
CA CYS A 133 13.18 -5.12 5.07
C CYS A 133 12.68 -5.55 6.44
N SER A 134 11.56 -4.97 6.91
CA SER A 134 11.01 -5.24 8.25
C SER A 134 10.50 -6.67 8.38
N HIS A 135 9.70 -7.16 7.41
CA HIS A 135 9.19 -8.53 7.43
C HIS A 135 10.32 -9.56 7.40
N SER A 136 11.34 -9.32 6.57
CA SER A 136 12.51 -10.20 6.50
C SER A 136 13.31 -10.20 7.80
N LEU A 137 13.60 -9.03 8.41
CA LEU A 137 14.31 -8.92 9.68
C LEU A 137 13.55 -9.60 10.82
N LEU A 138 12.24 -9.32 10.96
CA LEU A 138 11.41 -9.94 12.01
C LEU A 138 11.31 -11.46 11.86
N SER A 139 11.25 -11.94 10.62
CA SER A 139 11.20 -13.38 10.35
C SER A 139 12.48 -14.12 10.74
N ASP A 140 13.64 -13.44 10.70
CA ASP A 140 14.92 -14.03 11.08
C ASP A 140 15.22 -13.86 12.58
N VAL A 141 14.74 -12.78 13.19
CA VAL A 141 14.98 -12.46 14.62
C VAL A 141 14.06 -13.28 15.53
N PHE A 142 12.82 -13.56 15.09
CA PHE A 142 11.83 -14.27 15.91
C PHE A 142 11.66 -15.73 15.49
N PRO A 143 11.62 -16.68 16.45
CA PRO A 143 11.36 -18.08 16.17
C PRO A 143 9.93 -18.27 15.62
N PRO A 144 9.66 -19.33 14.81
CA PRO A 144 8.36 -19.54 14.14
C PRO A 144 7.14 -19.38 15.05
N ARG A 145 7.21 -19.86 16.30
CA ARG A 145 6.11 -19.78 17.28
C ARG A 145 5.73 -18.37 17.70
N ASN A 146 6.67 -17.41 17.64
CA ASN A 146 6.46 -16.03 18.10
C ASN A 146 6.44 -15.01 16.93
N ARG A 147 6.70 -15.48 15.70
CA ARG A 147 6.79 -14.65 14.50
C ARG A 147 5.47 -13.94 14.18
N ALA A 148 4.35 -14.65 14.33
CA ALA A 148 3.02 -14.08 14.09
C ALA A 148 2.72 -12.91 15.06
N LEU A 149 3.06 -13.08 16.35
CA LEU A 149 2.91 -12.00 17.34
C LEU A 149 3.80 -10.80 17.02
N ALA A 150 5.07 -11.02 16.66
CA ALA A 150 5.99 -9.95 16.30
C ALA A 150 5.52 -9.17 15.07
N LEU A 151 5.05 -9.86 14.04
CA LEU A 151 4.44 -9.23 12.86
C LEU A 151 3.15 -8.49 13.22
N GLY A 152 2.33 -9.02 14.12
CA GLY A 152 1.13 -8.35 14.63
C GLY A 152 1.45 -7.03 15.33
N VAL A 153 2.47 -7.00 16.20
CA VAL A 153 2.95 -5.76 16.86
C VAL A 153 3.48 -4.77 15.82
N TYR A 154 4.25 -5.23 14.84
CA TYR A 154 4.70 -4.39 13.73
C TYR A 154 3.52 -3.75 12.97
N LEU A 155 2.52 -4.56 12.60
CA LEU A 155 1.33 -4.11 11.88
C LEU A 155 0.43 -3.20 12.71
N ALA A 156 0.44 -3.29 14.05
CA ALA A 156 -0.27 -2.34 14.91
C ALA A 156 0.21 -0.89 14.68
N GLY A 157 1.49 -0.70 14.32
CA GLY A 157 2.03 0.59 13.90
C GLY A 157 1.29 1.22 12.73
N THR A 158 0.74 0.41 11.81
CA THR A 158 -0.08 0.89 10.68
C THR A 158 -1.32 1.65 11.15
N PHE A 159 -2.08 1.04 12.04
CA PHE A 159 -3.33 1.62 12.54
C PHE A 159 -3.06 2.81 13.48
N LEU A 160 -2.10 2.66 14.38
CA LEU A 160 -1.71 3.74 15.29
C LEU A 160 -1.13 4.94 14.55
N GLY A 161 -0.31 4.72 13.51
CA GLY A 161 0.25 5.78 12.67
C GLY A 161 -0.84 6.55 11.94
N GLY A 162 -1.85 5.87 11.39
CA GLY A 162 -3.00 6.49 10.74
C GLY A 162 -3.85 7.34 11.71
N ALA A 163 -4.12 6.82 12.92
CA ALA A 163 -4.83 7.57 13.96
C ALA A 163 -4.05 8.82 14.39
N LEU A 164 -2.76 8.66 14.67
CA LEU A 164 -1.89 9.78 15.06
C LEU A 164 -1.76 10.82 13.94
N ALA A 165 -1.75 10.42 12.68
CA ALA A 165 -1.73 11.34 11.55
C ALA A 165 -2.90 12.33 11.58
N MET A 166 -4.10 11.82 11.80
CA MET A 166 -5.30 12.64 11.88
C MET A 166 -5.28 13.55 13.13
N ALA A 167 -4.95 12.99 14.30
CA ALA A 167 -4.91 13.75 15.55
C ALA A 167 -3.81 14.83 15.54
N VAL A 168 -2.58 14.47 15.14
CA VAL A 168 -1.44 15.39 15.09
C VAL A 168 -1.68 16.47 14.04
N GLY A 169 -2.13 16.11 12.85
CA GLY A 169 -2.39 17.08 11.79
C GLY A 169 -3.49 18.07 12.17
N GLY A 170 -4.60 17.59 12.77
CA GLY A 170 -5.67 18.45 13.31
C GLY A 170 -5.17 19.39 14.41
N TYR A 171 -4.36 18.86 15.34
CA TYR A 171 -3.76 19.66 16.42
C TYR A 171 -2.87 20.77 15.90
N PHE A 172 -2.05 20.52 14.86
CA PHE A 172 -1.24 21.56 14.23
C PHE A 172 -2.10 22.63 13.55
N LEU A 173 -3.15 22.24 12.83
CA LEU A 173 -4.03 23.20 12.15
C LEU A 173 -4.67 24.20 13.12
N GLU A 174 -5.01 23.74 14.31
CA GLU A 174 -5.71 24.56 15.31
C GLU A 174 -4.74 25.38 16.17
N HIS A 175 -3.62 24.79 16.61
CA HIS A 175 -2.77 25.38 17.65
C HIS A 175 -1.48 26.00 17.14
N TRP A 176 -1.09 25.80 15.85
CA TRP A 176 0.18 26.30 15.34
C TRP A 176 0.31 27.82 15.48
N SER A 177 -0.63 28.55 14.91
CA SER A 177 -0.58 30.02 14.86
C SER A 177 -0.89 30.69 16.22
N THR A 178 -1.54 29.98 17.15
CA THR A 178 -1.98 30.54 18.43
C THR A 178 -0.96 30.36 19.55
N SER A 179 -0.29 29.21 19.61
CA SER A 179 0.56 28.86 20.75
C SER A 179 1.86 28.16 20.40
N MET A 180 1.86 27.26 19.38
CA MET A 180 3.04 26.43 19.12
C MET A 180 4.18 27.22 18.47
N CYS A 181 3.89 28.07 17.50
CA CYS A 181 4.92 28.83 16.77
C CYS A 181 5.70 29.77 17.68
N THR A 182 5.05 30.34 18.72
CA THR A 182 5.67 31.25 19.69
C THR A 182 6.60 30.53 20.67
N ALA A 183 6.38 29.23 20.90
CA ALA A 183 7.21 28.38 21.75
C ALA A 183 8.53 27.95 21.08
N ILE A 184 8.64 28.10 19.75
CA ILE A 184 9.82 27.69 19.00
C ILE A 184 10.77 28.90 18.86
N PRO A 185 12.00 28.85 19.35
CA PRO A 185 12.94 29.98 19.31
C PRO A 185 13.59 30.16 17.93
N ILE A 186 12.78 30.16 16.86
CA ILE A 186 13.21 30.36 15.48
C ILE A 186 12.49 31.59 14.93
N ALA A 187 13.26 32.60 14.51
CA ALA A 187 12.69 33.80 13.87
C ALA A 187 11.88 33.42 12.62
N GLY A 188 10.67 33.95 12.52
CA GLY A 188 9.77 33.65 11.38
C GLY A 188 9.01 32.31 11.50
N ALA A 189 9.09 31.58 12.63
CA ALA A 189 8.32 30.35 12.80
C ALA A 189 6.81 30.56 12.64
N CYS A 190 6.28 31.69 13.12
CA CYS A 190 4.86 32.02 13.00
C CYS A 190 4.42 32.48 11.60
N ASP A 191 5.37 32.80 10.71
CA ASP A 191 5.05 33.09 9.30
C ASP A 191 4.78 31.82 8.48
N LEU A 192 5.13 30.65 9.06
CA LEU A 192 4.93 29.36 8.41
C LEU A 192 3.49 28.91 8.55
N ALA A 193 2.85 28.52 7.45
CA ALA A 193 1.52 27.92 7.49
C ALA A 193 1.50 26.64 8.32
N ALA A 194 0.42 26.39 9.07
CA ALA A 194 0.29 25.25 10.00
C ALA A 194 0.57 23.90 9.33
N TRP A 195 0.09 23.67 8.10
CA TRP A 195 0.33 22.44 7.37
C TRP A 195 1.81 22.22 7.01
N LYS A 196 2.54 23.31 6.74
CA LYS A 196 4.00 23.25 6.47
C LYS A 196 4.76 22.84 7.72
N ALA A 197 4.42 23.47 8.84
CA ALA A 197 5.00 23.12 10.13
C ALA A 197 4.72 21.67 10.52
N ALA A 198 3.48 21.20 10.33
CA ALA A 198 3.11 19.81 10.61
C ALA A 198 3.98 18.83 9.82
N LEU A 199 4.16 19.03 8.51
CA LEU A 199 5.00 18.15 7.68
C LEU A 199 6.47 18.18 8.10
N ILE A 200 7.02 19.37 8.44
CA ILE A 200 8.40 19.47 8.93
C ILE A 200 8.56 18.71 10.25
N CYS A 201 7.67 18.97 11.21
CA CYS A 201 7.76 18.36 12.54
C CYS A 201 7.54 16.84 12.50
N VAL A 202 6.72 16.34 11.59
CA VAL A 202 6.47 14.90 11.46
C VAL A 202 7.61 14.20 10.68
N GLY A 203 8.20 14.86 9.70
CA GLY A 203 9.32 14.29 8.95
C GLY A 203 10.60 14.16 9.79
N LEU A 204 10.92 15.15 10.63
CA LEU A 204 12.19 15.19 11.36
C LEU A 204 12.47 13.96 12.27
N PRO A 205 11.51 13.41 13.04
CA PRO A 205 11.78 12.29 13.97
C PRO A 205 12.28 11.01 13.31
N GLY A 206 12.00 10.81 12.02
CA GLY A 206 12.49 9.64 11.28
C GLY A 206 14.01 9.63 11.11
N ILE A 207 14.68 10.79 11.11
CA ILE A 207 16.15 10.86 10.95
C ILE A 207 16.87 10.20 12.14
N PRO A 208 16.63 10.61 13.43
CA PRO A 208 17.23 9.92 14.56
C PRO A 208 16.79 8.45 14.65
N LEU A 209 15.57 8.11 14.28
CA LEU A 209 15.12 6.71 14.24
C LEU A 209 15.90 5.90 13.20
N ALA A 210 16.23 6.49 12.04
CA ALA A 210 17.07 5.85 11.02
C ALA A 210 18.49 5.57 11.54
N LEU A 211 19.06 6.49 12.31
CA LEU A 211 20.36 6.27 12.96
C LEU A 211 20.29 5.14 14.01
N LEU A 212 19.21 5.08 14.79
CA LEU A 212 18.98 3.99 15.73
C LEU A 212 18.80 2.64 15.03
N LEU A 213 18.16 2.59 13.86
CA LEU A 213 18.04 1.36 13.07
C LEU A 213 19.39 0.80 12.64
N LEU A 214 20.41 1.61 12.43
CA LEU A 214 21.76 1.15 12.11
C LEU A 214 22.43 0.39 13.27
N THR A 215 21.98 0.56 14.52
CA THR A 215 22.49 -0.15 15.70
C THR A 215 21.95 -1.59 15.80
N ILE A 216 20.90 -1.95 15.07
CA ILE A 216 20.32 -3.30 15.06
C ILE A 216 21.39 -4.32 14.63
N ARG A 217 21.48 -5.44 15.38
CA ARG A 217 22.29 -6.59 14.98
C ARG A 217 21.53 -7.37 13.88
N GLU A 218 22.02 -7.30 12.66
CA GLU A 218 21.45 -8.05 11.55
C GLU A 218 21.84 -9.52 11.65
N PRO A 219 20.87 -10.46 11.68
CA PRO A 219 21.18 -11.89 11.70
C PRO A 219 21.99 -12.31 10.47
N ALA A 220 22.97 -13.21 10.68
CA ALA A 220 23.76 -13.76 9.58
C ALA A 220 22.85 -14.54 8.61
N ARG A 221 23.00 -14.28 7.34
CA ARG A 221 22.25 -15.02 6.29
C ARG A 221 22.91 -16.34 5.98
N ALA A 222 22.08 -17.33 5.61
CA ALA A 222 22.58 -18.62 5.10
C ALA A 222 23.34 -18.49 3.78
N LYS A 223 23.11 -17.41 3.00
CA LYS A 223 23.84 -17.10 1.76
C LYS A 223 24.68 -15.84 1.96
N PRO A 224 25.94 -15.83 1.50
CA PRO A 224 26.82 -14.65 1.60
C PRO A 224 26.19 -13.44 0.89
N VAL A 225 26.32 -12.26 1.49
CA VAL A 225 26.01 -10.99 0.83
C VAL A 225 26.95 -10.87 -0.37
N ALA A 226 26.39 -10.74 -1.57
CA ALA A 226 27.20 -10.63 -2.79
C ALA A 226 28.10 -9.40 -2.71
N THR A 227 29.37 -9.59 -3.03
CA THR A 227 30.33 -8.51 -3.24
C THR A 227 29.92 -7.72 -4.49
N GLY A 228 29.60 -6.42 -4.34
CA GLY A 228 29.20 -5.56 -5.45
C GLY A 228 27.79 -4.97 -5.30
N SER A 229 27.57 -4.19 -4.23
CA SER A 229 26.26 -3.57 -3.95
C SER A 229 25.69 -2.77 -5.12
N SER A 230 26.51 -2.05 -5.88
CA SER A 230 26.06 -1.25 -7.03
C SER A 230 25.50 -2.09 -8.18
N SER A 231 26.13 -3.23 -8.49
CA SER A 231 25.66 -4.11 -9.57
C SER A 231 24.30 -4.76 -9.25
N ILE A 232 24.04 -5.05 -7.97
CA ILE A 232 22.77 -5.58 -7.51
C ILE A 232 21.68 -4.52 -7.64
N ILE A 233 21.93 -3.31 -7.13
CA ILE A 233 21.00 -2.19 -7.21
C ILE A 233 20.64 -1.91 -8.67
N ILE A 234 21.64 -1.75 -9.55
CA ILE A 234 21.41 -1.50 -10.97
C ILE A 234 20.57 -2.61 -11.60
N ARG A 235 20.85 -3.87 -11.28
CA ARG A 235 20.12 -5.02 -11.85
C ARG A 235 18.66 -5.06 -11.41
N GLU A 236 18.37 -4.84 -10.12
CA GLU A 236 16.98 -4.86 -9.61
C GLU A 236 16.19 -3.65 -10.12
N PHE A 237 16.79 -2.45 -10.10
CA PHE A 237 16.16 -1.27 -10.67
C PHE A 237 15.99 -1.35 -12.18
N SER A 238 16.93 -1.93 -12.93
CA SER A 238 16.79 -2.11 -14.38
C SER A 238 15.67 -3.09 -14.77
N ALA A 239 15.29 -3.98 -13.87
CA ALA A 239 14.15 -4.86 -14.08
C ALA A 239 12.79 -4.20 -13.74
N ALA A 240 12.80 -3.09 -12.98
CA ALA A 240 11.59 -2.41 -12.52
C ALA A 240 11.35 -1.04 -13.18
N LEU A 241 12.42 -0.29 -13.49
CA LEU A 241 12.32 1.10 -13.96
C LEU A 241 12.44 1.23 -15.48
N PRO A 242 11.44 1.80 -16.18
CA PRO A 242 11.62 2.26 -17.55
C PRO A 242 12.68 3.38 -17.64
N PRO A 243 13.47 3.46 -18.71
CA PRO A 243 13.48 2.59 -19.93
C PRO A 243 14.33 1.33 -19.81
N PHE A 244 15.01 1.10 -18.69
CA PHE A 244 15.93 -0.04 -18.50
C PHE A 244 15.23 -1.40 -18.58
N THR A 245 13.92 -1.45 -18.31
CA THR A 245 13.09 -2.64 -18.48
C THR A 245 13.08 -3.15 -19.92
N LEU A 246 13.17 -2.27 -20.92
CA LEU A 246 13.26 -2.64 -22.33
C LEU A 246 14.51 -3.50 -22.61
N TRP A 247 15.63 -3.14 -22.01
CA TRP A 247 16.87 -3.91 -22.13
C TRP A 247 16.76 -5.29 -21.46
N THR A 248 16.12 -5.35 -20.29
CA THR A 248 15.85 -6.63 -19.60
C THR A 248 14.96 -7.54 -20.43
N VAL A 249 13.86 -7.01 -20.99
CA VAL A 249 12.93 -7.76 -21.85
C VAL A 249 13.62 -8.25 -23.13
N MET A 250 14.46 -7.41 -23.75
CA MET A 250 15.24 -7.76 -24.93
C MET A 250 16.24 -8.88 -24.63
N ARG A 251 16.94 -8.79 -23.49
CA ARG A 251 17.94 -9.78 -23.09
C ARG A 251 17.33 -11.15 -22.77
N GLU A 252 16.17 -11.18 -22.12
CA GLU A 252 15.55 -12.42 -21.63
C GLU A 252 14.59 -13.06 -22.65
N GLY A 253 13.90 -12.26 -23.47
CA GLY A 253 12.88 -12.74 -24.40
C GLY A 253 13.12 -12.40 -25.88
N GLY A 254 14.24 -11.74 -26.18
CA GLY A 254 14.63 -11.39 -27.55
C GLY A 254 13.70 -10.38 -28.23
N ARG A 255 13.89 -10.24 -29.56
CA ARG A 255 13.09 -9.31 -30.41
C ARG A 255 11.57 -9.50 -30.33
N PRO A 256 11.01 -10.73 -30.26
CA PRO A 256 9.56 -10.92 -30.17
C PRO A 256 8.98 -10.38 -28.85
N ALA A 257 9.69 -10.56 -27.72
CA ALA A 257 9.26 -10.03 -26.42
C ALA A 257 9.35 -8.50 -26.39
N LEU A 258 10.43 -7.93 -26.92
CA LEU A 258 10.58 -6.49 -27.07
C LEU A 258 9.44 -5.90 -27.93
N GLY A 259 9.10 -6.51 -29.08
CA GLY A 259 8.01 -6.05 -29.93
C GLY A 259 6.63 -6.05 -29.22
N ARG A 260 6.36 -7.05 -28.37
CA ARG A 260 5.16 -7.07 -27.52
C ARG A 260 5.18 -5.95 -26.47
N ASN A 261 6.34 -5.70 -25.86
CA ASN A 261 6.49 -4.66 -24.85
C ASN A 261 6.34 -3.25 -25.45
N VAL A 262 6.94 -2.98 -26.59
CA VAL A 262 6.82 -1.70 -27.32
C VAL A 262 5.36 -1.46 -27.73
N ARG A 263 4.63 -2.48 -28.18
CA ARG A 263 3.18 -2.37 -28.46
C ARG A 263 2.41 -2.02 -27.21
N ALA A 264 2.70 -2.67 -26.07
CA ALA A 264 2.05 -2.34 -24.80
C ALA A 264 2.35 -0.90 -24.38
N LEU A 265 3.61 -0.46 -24.50
CA LEU A 265 3.99 0.94 -24.25
C LEU A 265 3.19 1.91 -25.13
N ALA A 266 3.09 1.62 -26.42
CA ALA A 266 2.34 2.47 -27.36
C ALA A 266 0.85 2.55 -26.97
N ILE A 267 0.22 1.42 -26.62
CA ILE A 267 -1.19 1.39 -26.18
C ILE A 267 -1.36 2.23 -24.91
N VAL A 268 -0.49 2.05 -23.91
CA VAL A 268 -0.56 2.80 -22.64
C VAL A 268 -0.32 4.29 -22.90
N ALA A 269 0.65 4.65 -23.73
CA ALA A 269 0.96 6.04 -24.06
C ALA A 269 -0.20 6.73 -24.79
N VAL A 270 -0.82 6.05 -25.77
CA VAL A 270 -1.99 6.57 -26.49
C VAL A 270 -3.18 6.73 -25.54
N ALA A 271 -3.43 5.75 -24.68
CA ALA A 271 -4.49 5.84 -23.68
C ALA A 271 -4.25 7.00 -22.69
N ALA A 272 -3.03 7.14 -22.19
CA ALA A 272 -2.67 8.25 -21.32
C ALA A 272 -2.81 9.61 -22.02
N ALA A 273 -2.34 9.74 -23.26
CA ALA A 273 -2.48 10.96 -24.06
C ALA A 273 -3.96 11.31 -24.28
N LEU A 274 -4.79 10.33 -24.62
CA LEU A 274 -6.24 10.53 -24.76
C LEU A 274 -6.88 11.02 -23.45
N LEU A 275 -6.52 10.41 -22.33
CA LEU A 275 -7.05 10.80 -21.02
C LEU A 275 -6.55 12.19 -20.62
N VAL A 276 -5.31 12.56 -20.95
CA VAL A 276 -4.81 13.94 -20.76
C VAL A 276 -5.63 14.94 -21.59
N THR A 277 -5.91 14.64 -22.86
CA THR A 277 -6.72 15.55 -23.72
C THR A 277 -8.15 15.68 -23.23
N LEU A 278 -8.72 14.62 -22.66
CA LEU A 278 -10.10 14.62 -22.14
C LEU A 278 -10.25 15.34 -20.80
N THR A 279 -9.23 15.26 -19.94
CA THR A 279 -9.33 15.73 -18.55
C THR A 279 -8.50 16.98 -18.26
N GLY A 280 -7.44 17.24 -19.02
CA GLY A 280 -6.45 18.29 -18.78
C GLY A 280 -5.38 17.92 -17.73
N ASP A 281 -5.48 16.76 -17.07
CA ASP A 281 -4.68 16.39 -15.90
C ASP A 281 -3.45 15.56 -16.28
N TYR A 282 -2.45 16.18 -16.88
CA TYR A 282 -1.24 15.49 -17.38
C TYR A 282 -0.47 14.75 -16.27
N ALA A 283 -0.35 15.34 -15.07
CA ALA A 283 0.40 14.72 -13.96
C ALA A 283 -0.21 13.35 -13.57
N GLN A 284 -1.53 13.29 -13.46
CA GLN A 284 -2.28 12.06 -13.14
C GLN A 284 -2.04 10.96 -14.18
N TRP A 285 -2.28 11.29 -15.45
CA TRP A 285 -2.30 10.26 -16.48
C TRP A 285 -0.92 9.83 -16.93
N ILE A 286 0.08 10.71 -16.84
CA ILE A 286 1.49 10.33 -17.06
C ILE A 286 1.94 9.37 -15.94
N ALA A 287 1.71 9.73 -14.66
CA ALA A 287 2.08 8.88 -13.54
C ALA A 287 1.37 7.52 -13.59
N PHE A 288 0.06 7.50 -13.83
CA PHE A 288 -0.73 6.28 -13.94
C PHE A 288 -0.31 5.44 -15.15
N GLY A 289 -0.02 6.08 -16.30
CA GLY A 289 0.52 5.40 -17.49
C GLY A 289 1.87 4.72 -17.20
N VAL A 290 2.78 5.42 -16.52
CA VAL A 290 4.07 4.84 -16.09
C VAL A 290 3.83 3.65 -15.18
N GLY A 291 2.98 3.77 -14.16
CA GLY A 291 2.65 2.67 -13.26
C GLY A 291 2.05 1.46 -13.99
N THR A 292 1.09 1.69 -14.87
CA THR A 292 0.47 0.64 -15.69
C THR A 292 1.49 -0.06 -16.59
N TYR A 293 2.36 0.71 -17.25
CA TYR A 293 3.42 0.15 -18.09
C TYR A 293 4.41 -0.72 -17.29
N VAL A 294 4.77 -0.27 -16.07
CA VAL A 294 5.63 -1.07 -15.17
C VAL A 294 4.96 -2.38 -14.79
N VAL A 295 3.67 -2.38 -14.42
CA VAL A 295 2.93 -3.62 -14.10
C VAL A 295 2.91 -4.58 -15.29
N VAL A 296 2.62 -4.07 -16.50
CA VAL A 296 2.60 -4.88 -17.73
C VAL A 296 3.98 -5.46 -18.03
N THR A 297 5.03 -4.66 -17.94
CA THR A 297 6.41 -5.10 -18.20
C THR A 297 6.87 -6.12 -17.16
N TRP A 298 6.56 -5.88 -15.88
CA TRP A 298 6.85 -6.84 -14.82
C TRP A 298 6.13 -8.19 -15.06
N GLY A 299 4.87 -8.17 -15.45
CA GLY A 299 4.14 -9.37 -15.84
C GLY A 299 4.79 -10.11 -17.02
N GLN A 300 5.29 -9.38 -18.03
CA GLN A 300 6.02 -9.97 -19.15
C GLN A 300 7.35 -10.61 -18.70
N ILE A 301 8.09 -9.96 -17.81
CA ILE A 301 9.34 -10.51 -17.25
C ILE A 301 9.05 -11.77 -16.44
N GLN A 302 7.97 -11.77 -15.65
CA GLN A 302 7.56 -12.99 -14.91
C GLN A 302 7.18 -14.13 -15.87
N ALA A 303 6.50 -13.83 -16.96
CA ALA A 303 6.19 -14.83 -17.99
C ALA A 303 7.44 -15.45 -18.65
N LEU A 304 8.58 -14.73 -18.65
CA LEU A 304 9.85 -15.21 -19.19
C LEU A 304 10.65 -15.99 -18.14
N ARG A 305 10.66 -15.54 -16.88
CA ARG A 305 11.47 -16.08 -15.77
C ARG A 305 10.82 -17.24 -15.03
N ASP A 306 9.52 -17.11 -14.74
CA ASP A 306 8.73 -18.08 -13.96
C ASP A 306 7.37 -18.30 -14.64
N ARG A 307 7.38 -19.10 -15.70
CA ARG A 307 6.16 -19.43 -16.45
C ARG A 307 5.08 -20.07 -15.58
N PRO A 308 5.38 -20.99 -14.65
CA PRO A 308 4.38 -21.53 -13.72
C PRO A 308 3.69 -20.48 -12.86
N LEU A 309 4.47 -19.53 -12.30
CA LEU A 309 3.90 -18.41 -11.54
C LEU A 309 2.99 -17.55 -12.42
N PHE A 310 3.44 -17.21 -13.64
CA PHE A 310 2.62 -16.43 -14.57
C PHE A 310 1.33 -17.15 -14.93
N ALA A 311 1.38 -18.46 -15.17
CA ALA A 311 0.20 -19.28 -15.48
C ALA A 311 -0.83 -19.28 -14.36
N LEU A 312 -0.39 -19.39 -13.09
CA LEU A 312 -1.27 -19.40 -11.92
C LEU A 312 -1.73 -18.01 -11.47
N THR A 313 -1.16 -16.93 -11.99
CA THR A 313 -1.54 -15.55 -11.67
C THR A 313 -2.21 -14.86 -12.86
N PHE A 314 -1.44 -14.21 -13.71
CA PHE A 314 -1.97 -13.48 -14.88
C PHE A 314 -2.59 -14.39 -15.96
N GLY A 315 -2.17 -15.66 -16.06
CA GLY A 315 -2.74 -16.67 -16.95
C GLY A 315 -4.05 -17.29 -16.44
N ASP A 316 -4.33 -17.21 -15.14
CA ASP A 316 -5.53 -17.78 -14.53
C ASP A 316 -6.65 -16.74 -14.40
N ARG A 317 -7.80 -17.03 -15.02
CA ARG A 317 -8.96 -16.14 -15.00
C ARG A 317 -9.55 -15.97 -13.59
N THR A 318 -9.49 -17.00 -12.74
CA THR A 318 -10.00 -16.93 -11.35
C THR A 318 -9.20 -15.92 -10.55
N PHE A 319 -7.86 -16.00 -10.66
CA PHE A 319 -6.97 -15.04 -10.04
C PHE A 319 -7.20 -13.62 -10.56
N VAL A 320 -7.23 -13.43 -11.89
CA VAL A 320 -7.43 -12.11 -12.51
C VAL A 320 -8.77 -11.49 -12.12
N TYR A 321 -9.87 -12.25 -12.13
CA TYR A 321 -11.18 -11.73 -11.74
C TYR A 321 -11.22 -11.34 -10.26
N ALA A 322 -10.69 -12.18 -9.38
CA ALA A 322 -10.61 -11.87 -7.95
C ALA A 322 -9.76 -10.61 -7.70
N MET A 323 -8.61 -10.48 -8.36
CA MET A 323 -7.73 -9.30 -8.20
C MET A 323 -8.36 -8.02 -8.74
N THR A 324 -9.03 -8.08 -9.90
CA THR A 324 -9.75 -6.93 -10.46
C THR A 324 -10.86 -6.47 -9.52
N ALA A 325 -11.69 -7.40 -9.03
CA ALA A 325 -12.76 -7.07 -8.09
C ALA A 325 -12.22 -6.38 -6.82
N THR A 326 -11.18 -6.96 -6.22
CA THR A 326 -10.60 -6.41 -4.98
C THR A 326 -9.90 -5.07 -5.19
N ALA A 327 -9.27 -4.84 -6.33
CA ALA A 327 -8.72 -3.54 -6.67
C ALA A 327 -9.82 -2.45 -6.79
N LEU A 328 -10.97 -2.78 -7.36
CA LEU A 328 -12.12 -1.87 -7.44
C LEU A 328 -12.72 -1.59 -6.06
N ILE A 329 -12.85 -2.60 -5.20
CA ILE A 329 -13.31 -2.44 -3.81
C ILE A 329 -12.34 -1.53 -3.03
N ALA A 330 -11.04 -1.79 -3.15
CA ALA A 330 -9.99 -1.00 -2.51
C ALA A 330 -9.97 0.45 -3.03
N CYS A 331 -10.34 0.68 -4.29
CA CYS A 331 -10.45 2.01 -4.89
C CYS A 331 -11.51 2.86 -4.17
N VAL A 332 -12.70 2.29 -3.92
CA VAL A 332 -13.78 2.97 -3.17
C VAL A 332 -13.32 3.25 -1.73
N GLY A 333 -12.86 2.22 -1.01
CA GLY A 333 -12.45 2.36 0.39
C GLY A 333 -11.27 3.31 0.59
N GLY A 334 -10.27 3.24 -0.29
CA GLY A 334 -9.09 4.11 -0.24
C GLY A 334 -9.44 5.59 -0.48
N ALA A 335 -10.32 5.87 -1.43
CA ALA A 335 -10.78 7.24 -1.68
C ALA A 335 -11.61 7.78 -0.51
N VAL A 336 -12.55 6.99 0.01
CA VAL A 336 -13.36 7.40 1.18
C VAL A 336 -12.46 7.72 2.37
N ASN A 337 -11.45 6.89 2.62
CA ASN A 337 -10.55 7.09 3.75
C ASN A 337 -9.77 8.43 3.67
N VAL A 338 -9.23 8.78 2.51
CA VAL A 338 -8.44 10.01 2.36
C VAL A 338 -9.29 11.25 2.22
N TRP A 339 -10.53 11.16 1.72
CA TRP A 339 -11.44 12.28 1.56
C TRP A 339 -12.39 12.51 2.75
N ALA A 340 -12.44 11.58 3.72
CA ALA A 340 -13.34 11.71 4.88
C ALA A 340 -13.05 12.97 5.70
N ALA A 341 -11.78 13.28 5.98
CA ALA A 341 -11.40 14.48 6.74
C ALA A 341 -11.70 15.79 5.96
N PRO A 342 -11.25 15.95 4.69
CA PRO A 342 -11.64 17.12 3.88
C PRO A 342 -13.17 17.29 3.76
N PHE A 343 -13.90 16.20 3.58
CA PHE A 343 -15.36 16.24 3.51
C PHE A 343 -16.00 16.76 4.80
N ALA A 344 -15.56 16.21 5.93
CA ALA A 344 -16.09 16.61 7.22
C ALA A 344 -15.76 18.07 7.55
N MET A 345 -14.54 18.53 7.25
CA MET A 345 -14.13 19.93 7.44
C MET A 345 -14.93 20.92 6.57
N ARG A 346 -15.36 20.50 5.37
CA ARG A 346 -16.20 21.34 4.49
C ARG A 346 -17.67 21.36 4.94
N THR A 347 -18.14 20.32 5.62
CA THR A 347 -19.57 20.11 5.86
C THR A 347 -19.97 20.49 7.27
N TYR A 348 -19.10 20.25 8.27
CA TYR A 348 -19.41 20.43 9.68
C TYR A 348 -18.51 21.48 10.32
N ALA A 349 -19.11 22.33 11.16
CA ALA A 349 -18.40 23.30 11.98
C ALA A 349 -17.84 22.60 13.23
N MET A 350 -16.66 21.97 13.08
CA MET A 350 -15.98 21.25 14.15
C MET A 350 -14.50 21.61 14.14
N ASP A 351 -13.88 21.68 15.31
CA ASP A 351 -12.46 21.97 15.44
C ASP A 351 -11.62 20.86 14.80
N ALA A 352 -10.57 21.26 14.08
CA ALA A 352 -9.72 20.33 13.31
C ALA A 352 -9.05 19.27 14.20
N SER A 353 -8.70 19.63 15.44
CA SER A 353 -8.11 18.74 16.44
C SER A 353 -9.09 17.66 16.89
N GLU A 354 -10.32 18.06 17.25
CA GLU A 354 -11.36 17.14 17.69
C GLU A 354 -11.80 16.21 16.54
N LEU A 355 -11.99 16.78 15.35
CA LEU A 355 -12.34 16.02 14.16
C LEU A 355 -11.25 15.00 13.82
N GLY A 356 -9.99 15.42 13.80
CA GLY A 356 -8.86 14.56 13.49
C GLY A 356 -8.71 13.41 14.49
N ALA A 357 -8.83 13.68 15.80
CA ALA A 357 -8.79 12.66 16.83
C ALA A 357 -9.95 11.66 16.68
N SER A 358 -11.18 12.16 16.48
CA SER A 358 -12.37 11.32 16.30
C SER A 358 -12.25 10.42 15.07
N LEU A 359 -11.87 10.96 13.90
CA LEU A 359 -11.71 10.18 12.67
C LEU A 359 -10.59 9.14 12.82
N GLY A 360 -9.47 9.51 13.44
CA GLY A 360 -8.34 8.60 13.66
C GLY A 360 -8.72 7.41 14.54
N ILE A 361 -9.38 7.64 15.66
CA ILE A 361 -9.81 6.59 16.59
C ILE A 361 -10.87 5.70 15.93
N ILE A 362 -11.90 6.30 15.33
CA ILE A 362 -13.02 5.57 14.72
C ILE A 362 -12.52 4.69 13.58
N HIS A 363 -11.68 5.23 12.69
CA HIS A 363 -11.10 4.44 11.59
C HIS A 363 -10.28 3.26 12.11
N THR A 364 -9.41 3.52 13.09
CA THR A 364 -8.54 2.48 13.65
C THR A 364 -9.33 1.36 14.30
N LEU A 365 -10.28 1.69 15.18
CA LEU A 365 -11.12 0.69 15.84
C LEU A 365 -11.99 -0.06 14.83
N GLY A 366 -12.63 0.67 13.91
CA GLY A 366 -13.46 0.08 12.86
C GLY A 366 -12.66 -0.88 11.97
N ALA A 367 -11.47 -0.49 11.51
CA ALA A 367 -10.63 -1.32 10.66
C ALA A 367 -10.10 -2.58 11.39
N ILE A 368 -9.65 -2.44 12.63
CA ILE A 368 -9.20 -3.59 13.45
C ILE A 368 -10.34 -4.58 13.65
N LEU A 369 -11.51 -4.11 14.08
CA LEU A 369 -12.69 -4.95 14.27
C LEU A 369 -13.14 -5.58 12.95
N GLY A 370 -13.08 -4.83 11.85
CA GLY A 370 -13.40 -5.32 10.51
C GLY A 370 -12.48 -6.46 10.06
N VAL A 371 -11.16 -6.28 10.18
CA VAL A 371 -10.18 -7.33 9.82
C VAL A 371 -10.36 -8.59 10.66
N ILE A 372 -10.53 -8.45 11.98
CA ILE A 372 -10.68 -9.57 12.90
C ILE A 372 -12.00 -10.31 12.63
N SER A 373 -13.12 -9.59 12.59
CA SER A 373 -14.44 -10.19 12.36
C SER A 373 -14.55 -10.80 10.95
N GLY A 374 -13.97 -10.13 9.96
CA GLY A 374 -13.91 -10.61 8.58
C GLY A 374 -13.08 -11.89 8.45
N GLY A 375 -11.92 -11.95 9.09
CA GLY A 375 -11.09 -13.16 9.12
C GLY A 375 -11.80 -14.33 9.77
N TRP A 376 -12.37 -14.12 10.97
CA TRP A 376 -13.13 -15.15 11.67
C TRP A 376 -14.35 -15.66 10.86
N LEU A 377 -15.11 -14.73 10.26
CA LEU A 377 -16.28 -15.08 9.44
C LEU A 377 -15.86 -15.83 8.16
N ALA A 378 -14.75 -15.41 7.52
CA ALA A 378 -14.21 -16.09 6.36
C ALA A 378 -13.83 -17.53 6.68
N ASP A 379 -13.11 -17.76 7.79
CA ASP A 379 -12.67 -19.10 8.21
C ASP A 379 -13.85 -20.00 8.57
N ALA A 380 -14.83 -19.49 9.32
CA ALA A 380 -16.04 -20.23 9.68
C ALA A 380 -16.89 -20.59 8.44
N TRP A 381 -17.02 -19.66 7.49
CA TRP A 381 -17.79 -19.89 6.27
C TRP A 381 -17.05 -20.81 5.29
N LYS A 382 -15.73 -20.67 5.16
CA LYS A 382 -14.90 -21.49 4.27
C LYS A 382 -14.98 -22.99 4.57
N GLN A 383 -15.28 -23.36 5.83
CA GLN A 383 -15.53 -24.77 6.19
C GLN A 383 -16.73 -25.38 5.45
N ARG A 384 -17.67 -24.55 4.97
CA ARG A 384 -18.89 -24.95 4.26
C ARG A 384 -18.85 -24.67 2.77
N ASP A 385 -18.20 -23.57 2.38
CA ASP A 385 -18.12 -23.14 0.97
C ASP A 385 -16.77 -22.46 0.68
N ALA A 386 -16.03 -23.00 -0.28
CA ALA A 386 -14.76 -22.44 -0.74
C ALA A 386 -14.89 -21.00 -1.29
N ARG A 387 -16.10 -20.55 -1.62
CA ARG A 387 -16.40 -19.20 -2.13
C ARG A 387 -16.42 -18.13 -1.03
N ALA A 388 -16.32 -18.50 0.23
CA ALA A 388 -16.43 -17.60 1.39
C ALA A 388 -15.57 -16.32 1.29
N PRO A 389 -14.28 -16.35 0.87
CA PRO A 389 -13.49 -15.13 0.72
C PRO A 389 -14.09 -14.12 -0.28
N LEU A 390 -14.61 -14.61 -1.41
CA LEU A 390 -15.26 -13.78 -2.43
C LEU A 390 -16.63 -13.28 -1.96
N GLY A 391 -17.38 -14.12 -1.24
CA GLY A 391 -18.65 -13.76 -0.60
C GLY A 391 -18.48 -12.64 0.42
N LEU A 392 -17.42 -12.69 1.22
CA LEU A 392 -17.10 -11.65 2.19
C LEU A 392 -16.73 -10.32 1.51
N ALA A 393 -15.98 -10.39 0.41
CA ALA A 393 -15.70 -9.21 -0.41
C ALA A 393 -16.99 -8.62 -1.03
N ALA A 394 -17.95 -9.47 -1.43
CA ALA A 394 -19.26 -9.01 -1.88
C ALA A 394 -20.07 -8.34 -0.77
N ILE A 395 -20.07 -8.88 0.45
CA ILE A 395 -20.69 -8.26 1.62
C ILE A 395 -20.07 -6.90 1.91
N SER A 396 -18.75 -6.78 1.83
CA SER A 396 -18.04 -5.52 2.06
C SER A 396 -18.44 -4.45 1.05
N ILE A 397 -18.47 -4.75 -0.25
CA ILE A 397 -18.84 -3.75 -1.25
C ILE A 397 -20.33 -3.41 -1.20
N CYS A 398 -21.21 -4.39 -0.96
CA CYS A 398 -22.64 -4.13 -0.75
C CYS A 398 -22.90 -3.28 0.50
N GLY A 399 -22.17 -3.55 1.58
CA GLY A 399 -22.22 -2.72 2.79
C GLY A 399 -21.74 -1.29 2.52
N SER A 400 -20.70 -1.12 1.70
CA SER A 400 -20.24 0.21 1.29
C SER A 400 -21.27 0.98 0.45
N LEU A 401 -22.07 0.28 -0.38
CA LEU A 401 -23.18 0.89 -1.13
C LEU A 401 -24.26 1.50 -0.22
N VAL A 402 -24.36 1.02 1.02
CA VAL A 402 -25.32 1.54 2.02
C VAL A 402 -24.65 2.56 2.93
N THR A 403 -23.50 2.21 3.50
CA THR A 403 -22.86 3.02 4.54
C THR A 403 -22.22 4.31 4.01
N VAL A 404 -21.64 4.29 2.81
CA VAL A 404 -21.03 5.49 2.20
C VAL A 404 -22.07 6.57 1.89
N PRO A 405 -23.23 6.29 1.24
CA PRO A 405 -24.26 7.30 1.07
C PRO A 405 -24.82 7.84 2.40
N ILE A 406 -25.05 6.99 3.41
CA ILE A 406 -25.48 7.44 4.74
C ILE A 406 -24.48 8.43 5.32
N MET A 407 -23.17 8.11 5.24
CA MET A 407 -22.11 8.98 5.72
C MET A 407 -22.09 10.33 4.98
N LEU A 408 -22.19 10.32 3.64
CA LEU A 408 -22.04 11.52 2.82
C LEU A 408 -23.29 12.41 2.77
N LEU A 409 -24.46 11.86 3.08
CA LEU A 409 -25.72 12.59 3.11
C LEU A 409 -26.16 12.93 4.54
N ALA A 410 -25.36 12.58 5.54
CA ALA A 410 -25.64 12.94 6.94
C ALA A 410 -25.60 14.46 7.13
N THR A 411 -26.60 14.98 7.79
CA THR A 411 -26.68 16.41 8.17
C THR A 411 -26.12 16.69 9.55
N ASP A 412 -26.00 15.64 10.37
CA ASP A 412 -25.48 15.70 11.73
C ASP A 412 -24.14 14.97 11.83
N ILE A 413 -23.20 15.56 12.57
CA ILE A 413 -21.84 15.02 12.74
C ILE A 413 -21.85 13.65 13.45
N THR A 414 -22.78 13.41 14.36
CA THR A 414 -22.87 12.13 15.09
C THR A 414 -23.27 11.01 14.14
N VAL A 415 -24.22 11.27 13.22
CA VAL A 415 -24.62 10.33 12.17
C VAL A 415 -23.48 10.08 11.21
N PHE A 416 -22.75 11.13 10.82
CA PHE A 416 -21.54 11.01 9.98
C PHE A 416 -20.49 10.11 10.64
N LEU A 417 -20.13 10.35 11.90
CA LEU A 417 -19.13 9.57 12.63
C LEU A 417 -19.56 8.11 12.82
N ALA A 418 -20.84 7.87 13.14
CA ALA A 418 -21.38 6.52 13.26
C ALA A 418 -21.35 5.76 11.90
N ALA A 419 -21.73 6.44 10.82
CA ALA A 419 -21.65 5.87 9.48
C ALA A 419 -20.20 5.65 9.04
N TYR A 420 -19.27 6.55 9.39
CA TYR A 420 -17.84 6.38 9.13
C TYR A 420 -17.25 5.17 9.89
N ALA A 421 -17.70 4.91 11.12
CA ALA A 421 -17.36 3.69 11.85
C ALA A 421 -17.82 2.43 11.09
N ALA A 422 -19.06 2.44 10.60
CA ALA A 422 -19.60 1.33 9.80
C ALA A 422 -18.84 1.16 8.48
N VAL A 423 -18.51 2.25 7.77
CA VAL A 423 -17.67 2.23 6.54
C VAL A 423 -16.30 1.63 6.84
N SER A 424 -15.66 2.04 7.94
CA SER A 424 -14.33 1.54 8.32
C SER A 424 -14.34 0.05 8.66
N LEU A 425 -15.36 -0.41 9.40
CA LEU A 425 -15.53 -1.81 9.75
C LEU A 425 -15.79 -2.67 8.51
N VAL A 426 -16.83 -2.33 7.75
CA VAL A 426 -17.26 -3.11 6.57
C VAL A 426 -16.18 -3.07 5.49
N GLY A 427 -15.56 -1.90 5.28
CA GLY A 427 -14.51 -1.70 4.29
C GLY A 427 -13.24 -2.51 4.56
N ALA A 428 -12.97 -2.92 5.81
CA ALA A 428 -11.79 -3.70 6.18
C ALA A 428 -12.02 -5.23 6.19
N MET A 429 -13.28 -5.70 6.26
CA MET A 429 -13.61 -7.11 6.47
C MET A 429 -13.05 -8.07 5.42
N TRP A 430 -12.94 -7.64 4.16
CA TRP A 430 -12.53 -8.51 3.05
C TRP A 430 -11.03 -8.77 2.98
N SER A 431 -10.20 -7.90 3.58
CA SER A 431 -8.76 -7.82 3.32
C SER A 431 -8.00 -9.10 3.71
N GLY A 432 -8.22 -9.63 4.90
CA GLY A 432 -7.61 -10.88 5.37
C GLY A 432 -8.04 -12.09 4.55
N ALA A 433 -9.33 -12.19 4.23
CA ALA A 433 -9.90 -13.29 3.48
C ALA A 433 -9.33 -13.38 2.05
N ILE A 434 -9.20 -12.25 1.37
CA ILE A 434 -8.62 -12.20 0.02
C ILE A 434 -7.11 -12.44 0.06
N ALA A 435 -6.39 -11.93 1.06
CA ALA A 435 -4.97 -12.23 1.22
C ALA A 435 -4.70 -13.74 1.37
N ALA A 436 -5.56 -14.44 2.11
CA ALA A 436 -5.53 -15.89 2.21
C ALA A 436 -5.86 -16.58 0.87
N LEU A 437 -6.92 -16.12 0.18
CA LEU A 437 -7.30 -16.65 -1.13
C LEU A 437 -6.16 -16.56 -2.16
N VAL A 438 -5.44 -15.43 -2.21
CA VAL A 438 -4.28 -15.25 -3.10
C VAL A 438 -3.23 -16.33 -2.88
N GLN A 439 -2.98 -16.69 -1.62
CA GLN A 439 -1.99 -17.73 -1.27
C GLN A 439 -2.49 -19.14 -1.59
N ASP A 440 -3.81 -19.38 -1.50
CA ASP A 440 -4.43 -20.67 -1.83
C ASP A 440 -4.47 -20.93 -3.34
N LEU A 441 -4.49 -19.85 -4.14
CA LEU A 441 -4.54 -19.92 -5.60
C LEU A 441 -3.18 -20.21 -6.26
N VAL A 442 -2.08 -20.31 -5.51
CA VAL A 442 -0.73 -20.56 -6.03
C VAL A 442 -0.01 -21.64 -5.22
N LEU A 443 1.09 -22.18 -5.78
CA LEU A 443 1.91 -23.16 -5.06
C LEU A 443 2.68 -22.51 -3.90
N PRO A 444 3.04 -23.28 -2.83
CA PRO A 444 3.72 -22.73 -1.65
C PRO A 444 4.95 -21.86 -1.94
N ARG A 445 5.79 -22.26 -2.91
CA ARG A 445 6.98 -21.49 -3.30
C ARG A 445 6.66 -20.13 -3.94
N MET A 446 5.44 -19.97 -4.49
CA MET A 446 5.00 -18.79 -5.25
C MET A 446 4.21 -17.77 -4.41
N ARG A 447 3.88 -18.11 -3.15
CA ARG A 447 3.00 -17.29 -2.28
C ARG A 447 3.50 -15.85 -2.11
N GLY A 448 4.81 -15.68 -1.91
CA GLY A 448 5.39 -14.34 -1.77
C GLY A 448 5.25 -13.49 -3.03
N SER A 449 5.53 -14.09 -4.21
CA SER A 449 5.41 -13.40 -5.50
C SER A 449 3.96 -13.08 -5.86
N ALA A 450 3.02 -14.00 -5.56
CA ALA A 450 1.59 -13.76 -5.77
C ALA A 450 1.05 -12.65 -4.85
N ALA A 451 1.50 -12.59 -3.59
CA ALA A 451 1.16 -11.51 -2.67
C ALA A 451 1.71 -10.15 -3.16
N ALA A 452 2.94 -10.13 -3.70
CA ALA A 452 3.51 -8.93 -4.31
C ALA A 452 2.70 -8.48 -5.55
N CYS A 453 2.30 -9.43 -6.40
CA CYS A 453 1.43 -9.20 -7.55
C CYS A 453 0.09 -8.56 -7.15
N TYR A 454 -0.57 -9.15 -6.17
CA TYR A 454 -1.80 -8.63 -5.56
C TYR A 454 -1.63 -7.19 -5.04
N SER A 455 -0.61 -6.97 -4.23
CA SER A 455 -0.37 -5.66 -3.61
C SER A 455 -0.07 -4.58 -4.66
N LEU A 456 0.71 -4.92 -5.69
CA LEU A 456 1.04 -4.01 -6.79
C LEU A 456 -0.22 -3.56 -7.53
N ILE A 457 -1.08 -4.51 -7.94
CA ILE A 457 -2.33 -4.22 -8.66
C ILE A 457 -3.26 -3.40 -7.76
N ALA A 458 -3.43 -3.81 -6.51
CA ALA A 458 -4.29 -3.12 -5.56
C ALA A 458 -3.84 -1.66 -5.34
N ILE A 459 -2.54 -1.41 -5.10
CA ILE A 459 -2.05 -0.05 -4.83
C ILE A 459 -2.12 0.83 -6.07
N VAL A 460 -1.69 0.33 -7.25
CA VAL A 460 -1.71 1.11 -8.50
C VAL A 460 -3.14 1.49 -8.87
N VAL A 461 -4.09 0.55 -8.81
CA VAL A 461 -5.48 0.82 -9.17
C VAL A 461 -6.19 1.59 -8.06
N ALA A 462 -6.14 1.12 -6.81
CA ALA A 462 -6.93 1.71 -5.73
C ALA A 462 -6.43 3.10 -5.33
N SER A 463 -5.17 3.19 -4.89
CA SER A 463 -4.60 4.46 -4.43
C SER A 463 -4.20 5.38 -5.58
N GLY A 464 -3.88 4.79 -6.75
CA GLY A 464 -3.51 5.56 -7.95
C GLY A 464 -4.69 6.18 -8.69
N THR A 465 -5.95 5.75 -8.48
CA THR A 465 -7.10 6.31 -9.22
C THR A 465 -8.23 6.80 -8.33
N GLY A 466 -8.51 6.12 -7.20
CA GLY A 466 -9.66 6.42 -6.36
C GLY A 466 -9.72 7.86 -5.84
N PRO A 467 -8.69 8.33 -5.14
CA PRO A 467 -8.64 9.70 -4.64
C PRO A 467 -8.71 10.76 -5.75
N TYR A 468 -8.01 10.52 -6.86
CA TYR A 468 -8.05 11.41 -8.02
C TYR A 468 -9.46 11.45 -8.66
N TRP A 469 -10.11 10.30 -8.85
CA TRP A 469 -11.46 10.24 -9.43
C TRP A 469 -12.45 11.06 -8.61
N ALA A 470 -12.50 10.86 -7.29
CA ALA A 470 -13.37 11.65 -6.42
C ALA A 470 -13.06 13.15 -6.50
N GLY A 471 -11.79 13.51 -6.49
CA GLY A 471 -11.34 14.90 -6.63
C GLY A 471 -11.68 15.50 -8.00
N LYS A 472 -11.52 14.76 -9.10
CA LYS A 472 -11.84 15.24 -10.45
C LYS A 472 -13.33 15.49 -10.64
N VAL A 473 -14.17 14.54 -10.19
CA VAL A 473 -15.62 14.74 -10.23
C VAL A 473 -16.04 15.89 -9.33
N SER A 474 -15.41 16.05 -8.15
CA SER A 474 -15.63 17.19 -7.27
C SER A 474 -15.26 18.52 -7.94
N ALA A 475 -14.12 18.59 -8.60
CA ALA A 475 -13.67 19.80 -9.32
C ALA A 475 -14.62 20.20 -10.45
N VAL A 476 -15.19 19.23 -11.17
CA VAL A 476 -16.12 19.48 -12.29
C VAL A 476 -17.53 19.83 -11.80
N THR A 477 -18.00 19.18 -10.76
CA THR A 477 -19.38 19.33 -10.25
C THR A 477 -19.52 20.39 -9.16
N GLY A 478 -18.42 20.84 -8.58
CA GLY A 478 -18.40 21.70 -7.39
C GLY A 478 -18.82 20.99 -6.09
N SER A 479 -18.94 19.64 -6.10
CA SER A 479 -19.45 18.85 -4.97
C SER A 479 -18.57 17.65 -4.67
N LEU A 480 -17.91 17.66 -3.50
CA LEU A 480 -17.14 16.49 -3.04
C LEU A 480 -18.04 15.29 -2.74
N THR A 481 -19.27 15.54 -2.30
CA THR A 481 -20.30 14.49 -2.13
C THR A 481 -20.54 13.75 -3.45
N ALA A 482 -20.75 14.48 -4.56
CA ALA A 482 -20.90 13.89 -5.88
C ALA A 482 -19.64 13.12 -6.30
N GLY A 483 -18.46 13.68 -6.04
CA GLY A 483 -17.17 13.03 -6.29
C GLY A 483 -17.05 11.67 -5.62
N MET A 484 -17.31 11.62 -4.32
CA MET A 484 -17.21 10.38 -3.54
C MET A 484 -18.31 9.37 -3.88
N LEU A 485 -19.57 9.83 -4.08
CA LEU A 485 -20.67 8.95 -4.49
C LEU A 485 -20.44 8.34 -5.87
N SER A 486 -19.79 9.06 -6.80
CA SER A 486 -19.52 8.56 -8.15
C SER A 486 -18.63 7.32 -8.16
N LEU A 487 -17.79 7.11 -7.12
CA LEU A 487 -16.99 5.90 -6.97
C LEU A 487 -17.84 4.63 -6.80
N LEU A 488 -19.07 4.76 -6.30
CA LEU A 488 -19.95 3.61 -6.09
C LEU A 488 -20.38 2.94 -7.42
N VAL A 489 -20.18 3.61 -8.56
CA VAL A 489 -20.36 3.00 -9.89
C VAL A 489 -19.40 1.79 -10.09
N LEU A 490 -18.29 1.75 -9.38
CA LEU A 490 -17.35 0.62 -9.40
C LEU A 490 -17.89 -0.63 -8.69
N ALA A 491 -18.89 -0.47 -7.81
CA ALA A 491 -19.43 -1.58 -7.02
C ALA A 491 -20.13 -2.66 -7.88
N PRO A 492 -21.06 -2.34 -8.79
CA PRO A 492 -21.65 -3.35 -9.67
C PRO A 492 -20.60 -4.04 -10.56
N ILE A 493 -19.58 -3.32 -11.01
CA ILE A 493 -18.47 -3.90 -11.80
C ILE A 493 -17.68 -4.89 -10.93
N ALA A 494 -17.34 -4.51 -9.70
CA ALA A 494 -16.66 -5.39 -8.74
C ALA A 494 -17.50 -6.65 -8.45
N LEU A 495 -18.81 -6.51 -8.25
CA LEU A 495 -19.72 -7.64 -8.02
C LEU A 495 -19.77 -8.61 -9.22
N VAL A 496 -19.76 -8.11 -10.46
CA VAL A 496 -19.66 -8.95 -11.65
C VAL A 496 -18.36 -9.78 -11.64
N PHE A 497 -17.22 -9.15 -11.37
CA PHE A 497 -15.94 -9.87 -11.30
C PHE A 497 -15.89 -10.86 -10.12
N LEU A 498 -16.45 -10.53 -8.96
CA LEU A 498 -16.60 -11.46 -7.83
C LEU A 498 -17.46 -12.68 -8.21
N TRP A 499 -18.57 -12.43 -8.90
CA TRP A 499 -19.45 -13.50 -9.39
C TRP A 499 -18.74 -14.39 -10.40
N LEU A 500 -18.01 -13.83 -11.39
CA LEU A 500 -17.23 -14.59 -12.35
C LEU A 500 -16.15 -15.43 -11.66
N ALA A 501 -15.44 -14.88 -10.67
CA ALA A 501 -14.47 -15.61 -9.87
C ALA A 501 -15.12 -16.72 -9.04
N SER A 502 -16.27 -16.44 -8.40
CA SER A 502 -16.98 -17.41 -7.55
C SER A 502 -17.51 -18.61 -8.30
N ARG A 503 -17.87 -18.45 -9.59
CA ARG A 503 -18.29 -19.58 -10.44
C ARG A 503 -17.15 -20.51 -10.78
N ARG A 504 -15.93 -20.00 -10.84
CA ARG A 504 -14.74 -20.78 -11.23
C ARG A 504 -14.04 -21.41 -10.01
N LEU A 505 -14.04 -20.71 -8.89
CA LEU A 505 -13.28 -21.09 -7.68
C LEU A 505 -13.53 -22.56 -7.21
N PRO A 506 -14.75 -23.12 -7.22
CA PRO A 506 -14.96 -24.51 -6.81
C PRO A 506 -14.28 -25.56 -7.70
N HIS A 507 -13.91 -25.17 -8.94
CA HIS A 507 -13.21 -26.05 -9.88
C HIS A 507 -11.68 -25.96 -9.75
N GLU A 508 -11.18 -25.04 -8.89
CA GLU A 508 -9.76 -24.82 -8.65
C GLU A 508 -9.27 -25.74 -7.54
N THR A 509 -8.96 -27.00 -7.91
CA THR A 509 -8.40 -27.95 -6.96
C THR A 509 -6.87 -27.79 -6.84
N PRO A 510 -6.26 -28.21 -5.70
CA PRO A 510 -4.80 -28.22 -5.57
C PRO A 510 -4.11 -29.03 -6.67
N GLU A 511 -4.70 -30.18 -7.05
CA GLU A 511 -4.19 -31.05 -8.11
C GLU A 511 -4.27 -30.37 -9.48
N GLY A 512 -5.39 -29.68 -9.78
CA GLY A 512 -5.58 -28.93 -11.03
C GLY A 512 -4.57 -27.79 -11.16
N ARG A 513 -4.27 -27.09 -10.06
CA ARG A 513 -3.27 -26.04 -10.02
C ARG A 513 -1.85 -26.57 -10.19
N LEU A 514 -1.54 -27.69 -9.55
CA LEU A 514 -0.27 -28.37 -9.76
C LEU A 514 -0.12 -28.85 -11.21
N ALA A 515 -1.19 -29.39 -11.80
CA ALA A 515 -1.19 -29.79 -13.21
C ALA A 515 -0.98 -28.60 -14.15
N MET A 516 -1.63 -27.45 -13.88
CA MET A 516 -1.43 -26.22 -14.63
C MET A 516 0.02 -25.70 -14.51
N ALA A 517 0.59 -25.71 -13.32
CA ALA A 517 1.96 -25.31 -13.07
C ALA A 517 2.95 -26.24 -13.80
N ARG A 518 2.74 -27.56 -13.76
CA ARG A 518 3.57 -28.54 -14.48
C ARG A 518 3.48 -28.37 -15.99
N ALA A 519 2.28 -28.11 -16.53
CA ALA A 519 2.10 -27.80 -17.95
C ALA A 519 2.87 -26.53 -18.37
N ALA A 520 3.09 -25.61 -17.43
CA ALA A 520 3.89 -24.41 -17.63
C ALA A 520 5.39 -24.59 -17.35
N GLY A 521 5.83 -25.78 -16.93
CA GLY A 521 7.25 -26.11 -16.71
C GLY A 521 7.67 -26.21 -15.24
N GLU A 522 6.74 -26.39 -14.31
CA GLU A 522 7.07 -26.69 -12.90
C GLU A 522 7.70 -28.09 -12.81
N PRO A 523 8.83 -28.27 -12.08
CA PRO A 523 9.45 -29.59 -11.89
C PRO A 523 8.51 -30.57 -11.20
N ALA A 524 8.67 -31.88 -11.50
CA ALA A 524 7.84 -32.94 -10.91
C ALA A 524 8.06 -33.12 -9.40
N GLU A 525 9.24 -32.73 -8.91
CA GLU A 525 9.63 -32.74 -7.50
C GLU A 525 9.70 -31.28 -7.01
N GLY A 526 8.65 -30.80 -6.38
CA GLY A 526 8.57 -29.48 -5.76
C GLY A 526 8.01 -29.55 -4.36
#